data_9f80cc75ae9987349d2b2710f81d6f6f
#
_entry.id   9f80cc75ae9987349d2b2710f81d6f6f
#
_cell.length_a   1.000
_cell.length_b   1.000
_cell.length_c   1.000
_cell.angle_alpha   90.00
_cell.angle_beta   90.00
_cell.angle_gamma   90.00
#
_symmetry.space_group_name_H-M   'P 1'
#
loop_
_entity.id
_entity.type
_entity.pdbx_description
1 polymer ?
#
loop_
_entity_poly.entity_id
_entity_poly.type
_entity_poly.pdbx_seq_one_letter_code
_entity_poly.pdbx_strand_id
1 'polypeptide(L)'
;MDKAADIVRECQTAMTVKSKKADRRTNRTRRSLSAAMVELVKEKRFDDITVQNVIDRADVGRSTFYSHFRDKEDLFQKNWERFLDLLAQQIEWDKAGHASFVPVTFLFGHLQEAQSFYKGLVRSRMADSIFKSGVSYLSGKIEGALKARLRGKPATAVPIPILANYLAGELFTLLQWWLDQKMPYPPERMDEIFHALVNPTLRAIVD
;
A
#
# COMPACT_ATOMS: atom_id res chain seq x y z
N MET A 1 -17.99 -10.84 -13.20
CA MET A 1 -17.88 -9.38 -13.39
C MET A 1 -16.85 -8.91 -12.38
N ASP A 2 -15.74 -8.46 -12.88
CA ASP A 2 -14.45 -8.40 -12.19
C ASP A 2 -14.34 -7.15 -11.28
N LYS A 3 -14.72 -7.33 -10.01
CA LYS A 3 -14.59 -6.30 -8.96
C LYS A 3 -13.15 -5.80 -8.77
N ALA A 4 -12.16 -6.66 -9.03
CA ALA A 4 -10.75 -6.31 -8.90
C ALA A 4 -10.30 -5.37 -10.02
N ALA A 5 -10.72 -5.60 -11.27
CA ALA A 5 -10.42 -4.72 -12.39
C ALA A 5 -11.11 -3.35 -12.28
N ASP A 6 -12.32 -3.29 -11.70
CA ASP A 6 -13.01 -2.03 -11.44
C ASP A 6 -12.32 -1.25 -10.30
N ILE A 7 -11.84 -1.91 -9.26
CA ILE A 7 -11.08 -1.29 -8.17
C ILE A 7 -9.71 -0.78 -8.67
N VAL A 8 -9.05 -1.51 -9.56
CA VAL A 8 -7.80 -1.03 -10.21
C VAL A 8 -8.08 0.19 -11.09
N ARG A 9 -9.20 0.21 -11.81
CA ARG A 9 -9.67 1.40 -12.55
C ARG A 9 -10.07 2.54 -11.62
N GLU A 10 -10.73 2.28 -10.52
CA GLU A 10 -11.05 3.28 -9.50
C GLU A 10 -9.79 3.79 -8.79
N CYS A 11 -8.78 2.95 -8.53
CA CYS A 11 -7.46 3.40 -8.09
C CYS A 11 -6.80 4.35 -9.10
N GLN A 12 -6.92 4.08 -10.40
CA GLN A 12 -6.49 5.00 -11.44
C GLN A 12 -7.37 6.26 -11.52
N THR A 13 -8.64 6.17 -11.15
CA THR A 13 -9.64 7.25 -11.24
C THR A 13 -9.78 8.05 -9.94
N ALA A 14 -9.65 7.44 -8.76
CA ALA A 14 -9.67 8.10 -7.45
C ALA A 14 -8.48 9.06 -7.20
N MET A 15 -7.51 9.07 -8.11
CA MET A 15 -6.54 10.16 -8.24
C MET A 15 -7.19 11.50 -8.62
N THR A 16 -8.53 11.60 -8.67
CA THR A 16 -9.27 12.78 -9.20
C THR A 16 -10.14 13.44 -8.15
N VAL A 17 -9.59 13.92 -7.03
CA VAL A 17 -10.33 14.76 -6.09
C VAL A 17 -10.02 16.23 -6.30
N LYS A 18 -11.07 17.03 -6.25
CA LYS A 18 -11.18 18.47 -6.57
C LYS A 18 -10.21 19.35 -5.78
N SER A 19 -9.44 20.17 -6.47
CA SER A 19 -8.76 21.32 -5.90
C SER A 19 -8.67 22.51 -6.87
N LYS A 20 -8.38 23.73 -6.35
CA LYS A 20 -8.31 25.01 -7.07
C LYS A 20 -7.30 24.96 -8.25
N LYS A 21 -7.43 25.85 -9.25
CA LYS A 21 -6.76 25.79 -10.56
C LYS A 21 -5.21 25.60 -10.52
N ALA A 22 -4.52 26.17 -9.52
CA ALA A 22 -3.08 25.96 -9.30
C ALA A 22 -2.78 24.53 -8.81
N ASP A 23 -3.63 23.98 -7.97
CA ASP A 23 -3.57 22.67 -7.41
C ASP A 23 -3.82 21.56 -8.48
N ARG A 24 -4.65 21.84 -9.50
CA ARG A 24 -4.87 20.93 -10.64
C ARG A 24 -3.61 20.72 -11.48
N ARG A 25 -2.82 21.76 -11.73
CA ARG A 25 -1.56 21.65 -12.50
C ARG A 25 -0.53 20.86 -11.72
N THR A 26 -0.37 21.18 -10.45
CA THR A 26 0.52 20.48 -9.50
C THR A 26 0.15 18.99 -9.40
N ASN A 27 -1.14 18.68 -9.25
CA ASN A 27 -1.62 17.31 -9.17
C ASN A 27 -1.45 16.54 -10.50
N ARG A 28 -1.63 17.22 -11.65
CA ARG A 28 -1.38 16.61 -12.96
C ARG A 28 0.09 16.22 -13.13
N THR A 29 1.00 17.12 -12.80
CA THR A 29 2.44 16.85 -12.86
C THR A 29 2.85 15.70 -11.94
N ARG A 30 2.38 15.71 -10.70
CA ARG A 30 2.63 14.60 -9.78
C ARG A 30 2.16 13.25 -10.33
N ARG A 31 0.98 13.22 -10.96
CA ARG A 31 0.44 12.01 -11.59
C ARG A 31 1.29 11.53 -12.75
N SER A 32 1.69 12.44 -13.66
CA SER A 32 2.57 12.08 -14.77
C SER A 32 3.89 11.49 -14.29
N LEU A 33 4.53 12.11 -13.28
CA LEU A 33 5.76 11.59 -12.67
C LEU A 33 5.55 10.24 -11.99
N SER A 34 4.43 10.06 -11.26
CA SER A 34 4.08 8.80 -10.63
C SER A 34 3.83 7.68 -11.65
N ALA A 35 3.09 7.97 -12.71
CA ALA A 35 2.82 7.01 -13.79
C ALA A 35 4.13 6.62 -14.50
N ALA A 36 4.98 7.59 -14.82
CA ALA A 36 6.29 7.34 -15.40
C ALA A 36 7.17 6.43 -14.53
N MET A 37 7.19 6.65 -13.22
CA MET A 37 7.91 5.77 -12.29
C MET A 37 7.34 4.34 -12.33
N VAL A 38 6.02 4.17 -12.26
CA VAL A 38 5.36 2.85 -12.31
C VAL A 38 5.66 2.10 -13.61
N GLU A 39 5.73 2.80 -14.75
CA GLU A 39 6.12 2.17 -16.02
C GLU A 39 7.60 1.76 -16.01
N LEU A 40 8.49 2.66 -15.59
CA LEU A 40 9.94 2.40 -15.59
C LEU A 40 10.32 1.22 -14.70
N VAL A 41 9.66 1.05 -13.55
CA VAL A 41 9.94 -0.07 -12.65
C VAL A 41 9.50 -1.43 -13.20
N LYS A 42 8.61 -1.45 -14.21
CA LYS A 42 8.25 -2.67 -14.95
C LYS A 42 9.31 -3.05 -15.99
N GLU A 43 10.06 -2.06 -16.48
CA GLU A 43 11.03 -2.22 -17.57
C GLU A 43 12.44 -2.51 -17.06
N LYS A 44 12.83 -1.97 -15.92
CA LYS A 44 14.19 -2.08 -15.36
C LYS A 44 14.23 -2.05 -13.85
N ARG A 45 15.35 -2.47 -13.29
CA ARG A 45 15.56 -2.46 -11.83
C ARG A 45 15.45 -1.02 -11.30
N PHE A 46 14.91 -0.87 -10.10
CA PHE A 46 14.78 0.44 -9.45
C PHE A 46 16.14 1.15 -9.32
N ASP A 47 17.20 0.43 -8.99
CA ASP A 47 18.55 0.98 -8.83
C ASP A 47 19.07 1.63 -10.14
N ASP A 48 18.67 1.10 -11.30
CA ASP A 48 19.07 1.56 -12.63
C ASP A 48 18.19 2.71 -13.18
N ILE A 49 17.10 3.05 -12.46
CA ILE A 49 16.25 4.19 -12.81
C ILE A 49 16.94 5.47 -12.34
N THR A 50 17.01 6.46 -13.23
CA THR A 50 17.49 7.81 -12.91
C THR A 50 16.36 8.82 -12.92
N VAL A 51 16.55 9.98 -12.25
CA VAL A 51 15.60 11.10 -12.36
C VAL A 51 15.41 11.50 -13.82
N GLN A 52 16.49 11.45 -14.65
CA GLN A 52 16.37 11.74 -16.09
C GLN A 52 15.38 10.81 -16.79
N ASN A 53 15.44 9.51 -16.52
CA ASN A 53 14.47 8.56 -17.09
C ASN A 53 13.03 8.91 -16.72
N VAL A 54 12.80 9.35 -15.48
CA VAL A 54 11.46 9.70 -15.01
C VAL A 54 10.93 10.96 -15.68
N ILE A 55 11.75 12.03 -15.77
CA ILE A 55 11.34 13.30 -16.38
C ILE A 55 11.13 13.17 -17.88
N ASP A 56 11.97 12.39 -18.58
CA ASP A 56 11.81 12.11 -20.02
C ASP A 56 10.51 11.34 -20.29
N ARG A 57 10.24 10.30 -19.49
CA ARG A 57 9.01 9.50 -19.60
C ARG A 57 7.75 10.30 -19.26
N ALA A 58 7.84 11.20 -18.29
CA ALA A 58 6.72 12.03 -17.83
C ALA A 58 6.48 13.28 -18.70
N ASP A 59 7.41 13.59 -19.62
CA ASP A 59 7.45 14.82 -20.42
C ASP A 59 7.36 16.08 -19.53
N VAL A 60 8.26 16.16 -18.54
CA VAL A 60 8.34 17.31 -17.62
C VAL A 60 9.76 17.84 -17.51
N GLY A 61 9.90 19.13 -17.24
CA GLY A 61 11.21 19.74 -17.02
C GLY A 61 11.84 19.34 -15.69
N ARG A 62 13.18 19.34 -15.62
CA ARG A 62 13.97 18.98 -14.43
C ARG A 62 13.61 19.83 -13.21
N SER A 63 13.46 21.14 -13.38
CA SER A 63 13.03 22.06 -12.30
C SER A 63 11.65 21.70 -11.78
N THR A 64 10.75 21.25 -12.65
CA THR A 64 9.41 20.80 -12.29
C THR A 64 9.48 19.54 -11.44
N PHE A 65 10.35 18.58 -11.75
CA PHE A 65 10.56 17.39 -10.91
C PHE A 65 10.97 17.81 -9.49
N TYR A 66 12.03 18.61 -9.37
CA TYR A 66 12.58 19.03 -8.07
C TYR A 66 11.67 19.97 -7.27
N SER A 67 10.68 20.60 -7.89
CA SER A 67 9.62 21.32 -7.16
C SER A 67 8.61 20.40 -6.46
N HIS A 68 8.60 19.11 -6.79
CA HIS A 68 7.66 18.11 -6.26
C HIS A 68 8.33 17.01 -5.43
N PHE A 69 9.53 16.60 -5.82
CA PHE A 69 10.24 15.46 -5.25
C PHE A 69 11.73 15.76 -5.13
N ARG A 70 12.36 15.30 -4.05
CA ARG A 70 13.80 15.49 -3.80
C ARG A 70 14.66 14.63 -4.73
N ASP A 71 14.23 13.37 -4.91
CA ASP A 71 14.90 12.34 -5.67
C ASP A 71 13.89 11.27 -6.14
N LYS A 72 14.38 10.23 -6.81
CA LYS A 72 13.53 9.12 -7.27
C LYS A 72 12.98 8.28 -6.11
N GLU A 73 13.73 8.21 -5.02
CA GLU A 73 13.35 7.50 -3.80
C GLU A 73 12.17 8.19 -3.11
N ASP A 74 12.19 9.53 -3.00
CA ASP A 74 11.08 10.34 -2.46
C ASP A 74 9.80 10.20 -3.33
N LEU A 75 9.95 10.21 -4.66
CA LEU A 75 8.84 9.95 -5.57
C LEU A 75 8.25 8.56 -5.34
N PHE A 76 9.11 7.55 -5.24
CA PHE A 76 8.68 6.17 -5.01
C PHE A 76 8.00 6.02 -3.65
N GLN A 77 8.61 6.54 -2.58
CA GLN A 77 8.07 6.50 -1.23
C GLN A 77 6.67 7.13 -1.15
N LYS A 78 6.45 8.29 -1.77
CA LYS A 78 5.14 8.94 -1.81
C LYS A 78 4.10 8.16 -2.62
N ASN A 79 4.52 7.45 -3.66
CA ASN A 79 3.64 6.55 -4.39
C ASN A 79 3.25 5.33 -3.54
N TRP A 80 4.21 4.79 -2.80
CA TRP A 80 3.98 3.69 -1.86
C TRP A 80 3.01 4.08 -0.73
N GLU A 81 3.24 5.22 -0.09
CA GLU A 81 2.33 5.75 0.94
C GLU A 81 0.91 5.94 0.40
N ARG A 82 0.77 6.48 -0.80
CA ARG A 82 -0.54 6.63 -1.44
C ARG A 82 -1.23 5.29 -1.71
N PHE A 83 -0.47 4.29 -2.13
CA PHE A 83 -1.00 2.93 -2.28
C PHE A 83 -1.47 2.36 -0.94
N LEU A 84 -0.70 2.55 0.12
CA LEU A 84 -1.10 2.14 1.48
C LEU A 84 -2.32 2.94 1.99
N ASP A 85 -2.49 4.21 1.61
CA ASP A 85 -3.71 4.97 1.90
C ASP A 85 -4.95 4.35 1.25
N LEU A 86 -4.84 3.92 -0.01
CA LEU A 86 -5.92 3.23 -0.71
C LEU A 86 -6.24 1.88 -0.05
N LEU A 87 -5.21 1.14 0.34
CA LEU A 87 -5.37 -0.09 1.09
C LEU A 87 -6.09 0.16 2.43
N ALA A 88 -5.68 1.20 3.17
CA ALA A 88 -6.27 1.54 4.45
C ALA A 88 -7.74 1.99 4.36
N GLN A 89 -8.15 2.59 3.24
CA GLN A 89 -9.54 2.97 2.99
C GLN A 89 -10.48 1.77 2.81
N GLN A 90 -9.93 0.59 2.53
CA GLN A 90 -10.67 -0.66 2.39
C GLN A 90 -10.81 -1.43 3.71
N ILE A 91 -10.27 -0.89 4.83
CA ILE A 91 -10.43 -1.52 6.15
C ILE A 91 -11.92 -1.45 6.53
N GLU A 92 -12.60 -2.57 6.47
CA GLU A 92 -14.02 -2.68 6.79
C GLU A 92 -14.22 -3.61 8.00
N TRP A 93 -15.24 -3.28 8.80
CA TRP A 93 -15.73 -4.11 9.89
C TRP A 93 -17.06 -4.71 9.44
N ASP A 94 -17.22 -6.03 9.52
CA ASP A 94 -18.50 -6.63 9.25
C ASP A 94 -19.56 -6.25 10.32
N LYS A 95 -20.84 -6.52 10.05
CA LYS A 95 -21.94 -6.19 10.99
C LYS A 95 -21.86 -6.98 12.31
N ALA A 96 -21.14 -8.10 12.32
CA ALA A 96 -20.91 -8.93 13.51
C ALA A 96 -19.66 -8.46 14.30
N GLY A 97 -18.97 -7.41 13.83
CA GLY A 97 -17.75 -6.90 14.48
C GLY A 97 -16.49 -7.67 14.09
N HIS A 98 -16.61 -8.64 13.16
CA HIS A 98 -15.43 -9.31 12.64
C HIS A 98 -14.75 -8.38 11.64
N ALA A 99 -13.45 -8.25 11.76
CA ALA A 99 -12.69 -7.51 10.79
C ALA A 99 -12.57 -8.34 9.51
N SER A 100 -13.20 -7.90 8.45
CA SER A 100 -12.66 -8.07 7.10
C SER A 100 -11.52 -7.06 6.99
N PHE A 101 -10.49 -7.30 7.83
CA PHE A 101 -9.70 -6.27 8.45
C PHE A 101 -8.68 -5.60 7.55
N VAL A 102 -8.26 -6.23 6.51
CA VAL A 102 -7.36 -5.65 5.49
C VAL A 102 -7.73 -6.33 4.19
N PRO A 103 -7.91 -5.61 3.10
CA PRO A 103 -8.19 -6.24 1.82
C PRO A 103 -6.92 -6.94 1.31
N VAL A 104 -6.61 -8.07 1.92
CA VAL A 104 -5.43 -8.89 1.60
C VAL A 104 -5.48 -9.29 0.13
N THR A 105 -6.66 -9.73 -0.35
CA THR A 105 -6.88 -10.02 -1.78
C THR A 105 -6.48 -8.86 -2.67
N PHE A 106 -6.82 -7.62 -2.30
CA PHE A 106 -6.45 -6.42 -3.06
C PHE A 106 -4.93 -6.21 -3.07
N LEU A 107 -4.29 -6.28 -1.90
CA LEU A 107 -2.83 -6.11 -1.78
C LEU A 107 -2.08 -7.19 -2.58
N PHE A 108 -2.41 -8.44 -2.36
CA PHE A 108 -1.72 -9.56 -3.00
C PHE A 108 -2.00 -9.62 -4.52
N GLY A 109 -3.23 -9.29 -4.95
CA GLY A 109 -3.57 -9.19 -6.36
C GLY A 109 -2.78 -8.09 -7.07
N HIS A 110 -2.68 -6.90 -6.47
CA HIS A 110 -1.86 -5.82 -7.01
C HIS A 110 -0.38 -6.20 -7.14
N LEU A 111 0.16 -6.90 -6.13
CA LEU A 111 1.55 -7.36 -6.17
C LEU A 111 1.77 -8.47 -7.21
N GLN A 112 0.77 -9.33 -7.41
CA GLN A 112 0.82 -10.37 -8.44
C GLN A 112 0.82 -9.77 -9.86
N GLU A 113 -0.02 -8.79 -10.12
CA GLU A 113 -0.05 -8.06 -11.40
C GLU A 113 1.26 -7.33 -11.70
N ALA A 114 1.90 -6.79 -10.65
CA ALA A 114 3.18 -6.08 -10.74
C ALA A 114 4.39 -6.95 -10.35
N GLN A 115 4.31 -8.28 -10.53
CA GLN A 115 5.30 -9.25 -10.05
C GLN A 115 6.74 -8.94 -10.47
N SER A 116 6.96 -8.54 -11.73
CA SER A 116 8.29 -8.20 -12.24
C SER A 116 8.92 -7.02 -11.49
N PHE A 117 8.10 -6.05 -11.16
CA PHE A 117 8.50 -4.89 -10.36
C PHE A 117 8.90 -5.29 -8.93
N TYR A 118 8.02 -6.03 -8.23
CA TYR A 118 8.29 -6.40 -6.83
C TYR A 118 9.47 -7.36 -6.70
N LYS A 119 9.69 -8.25 -7.67
CA LYS A 119 10.92 -9.06 -7.73
C LYS A 119 12.19 -8.21 -7.86
N GLY A 120 12.12 -7.14 -8.65
CA GLY A 120 13.19 -6.16 -8.76
C GLY A 120 13.40 -5.37 -7.47
N LEU A 121 12.31 -4.99 -6.82
CA LEU A 121 12.31 -4.21 -5.59
C LEU A 121 12.84 -4.98 -4.39
N VAL A 122 12.39 -6.23 -4.18
CA VAL A 122 12.87 -7.12 -3.09
C VAL A 122 14.38 -7.36 -3.17
N ARG A 123 14.95 -7.29 -4.38
CA ARG A 123 16.40 -7.39 -4.60
C ARG A 123 17.14 -6.05 -4.54
N SER A 124 16.43 -4.95 -4.35
CA SER A 124 17.03 -3.62 -4.23
C SER A 124 17.38 -3.29 -2.77
N ARG A 125 18.27 -2.31 -2.58
CA ARG A 125 18.60 -1.78 -1.25
C ARG A 125 17.42 -1.11 -0.54
N MET A 126 16.33 -0.84 -1.26
CA MET A 126 15.13 -0.21 -0.72
C MET A 126 14.14 -1.20 -0.07
N ALA A 127 14.28 -2.50 -0.29
CA ALA A 127 13.33 -3.50 0.20
C ALA A 127 13.03 -3.33 1.70
N ASP A 128 14.07 -3.33 2.54
CA ASP A 128 13.92 -3.20 3.99
C ASP A 128 13.25 -1.87 4.40
N SER A 129 13.59 -0.79 3.73
CA SER A 129 13.00 0.53 4.00
C SER A 129 11.52 0.55 3.65
N ILE A 130 11.14 -0.04 2.53
CA ILE A 130 9.75 -0.13 2.06
C ILE A 130 8.92 -1.00 3.00
N PHE A 131 9.42 -2.18 3.40
CA PHE A 131 8.74 -3.03 4.35
C PHE A 131 8.56 -2.33 5.71
N LYS A 132 9.62 -1.73 6.26
CA LYS A 132 9.56 -0.99 7.53
C LYS A 132 8.59 0.19 7.46
N SER A 133 8.66 1.00 6.41
CA SER A 133 7.74 2.13 6.24
C SER A 133 6.29 1.66 6.03
N GLY A 134 6.10 0.55 5.32
CA GLY A 134 4.80 -0.08 5.13
C GLY A 134 4.16 -0.53 6.44
N VAL A 135 4.91 -1.27 7.26
CA VAL A 135 4.46 -1.69 8.60
C VAL A 135 4.11 -0.48 9.46
N SER A 136 5.00 0.51 9.55
CA SER A 136 4.79 1.71 10.36
C SER A 136 3.55 2.50 9.91
N TYR A 137 3.41 2.71 8.60
CA TYR A 137 2.29 3.45 8.04
C TYR A 137 0.95 2.74 8.26
N LEU A 138 0.89 1.45 7.92
CA LEU A 138 -0.33 0.66 8.07
C LEU A 138 -0.70 0.48 9.55
N SER A 139 0.27 0.28 10.43
CA SER A 139 0.06 0.24 11.88
C SER A 139 -0.67 1.50 12.38
N GLY A 140 -0.24 2.70 11.95
CA GLY A 140 -0.93 3.95 12.30
C GLY A 140 -2.38 4.00 11.82
N LYS A 141 -2.67 3.50 10.61
CA LYS A 141 -4.05 3.44 10.07
C LYS A 141 -4.92 2.43 10.82
N ILE A 142 -4.38 1.25 11.10
CA ILE A 142 -5.05 0.23 11.91
C ILE A 142 -5.33 0.74 13.32
N GLU A 143 -4.36 1.40 13.95
CA GLU A 143 -4.54 2.00 15.27
C GLU A 143 -5.70 3.00 15.28
N GLY A 144 -5.77 3.88 14.28
CA GLY A 144 -6.87 4.82 14.12
C GLY A 144 -8.23 4.13 13.98
N ALA A 145 -8.32 3.08 13.16
CA ALA A 145 -9.53 2.30 12.95
C ALA A 145 -9.96 1.56 14.23
N LEU A 146 -9.01 0.94 14.95
CA LEU A 146 -9.27 0.28 16.23
C LEU A 146 -9.76 1.27 17.31
N LYS A 147 -9.10 2.43 17.44
CA LYS A 147 -9.54 3.48 18.38
C LYS A 147 -10.95 3.96 18.08
N ALA A 148 -11.30 4.15 16.83
CA ALA A 148 -12.65 4.54 16.41
C ALA A 148 -13.69 3.46 16.77
N ARG A 149 -13.37 2.18 16.51
CA ARG A 149 -14.24 1.02 16.78
C ARG A 149 -14.47 0.78 18.27
N LEU A 150 -13.43 1.00 19.09
CA LEU A 150 -13.43 0.71 20.52
C LEU A 150 -13.83 1.93 21.37
N ARG A 151 -14.21 3.05 20.75
CA ARG A 151 -14.61 4.24 21.47
C ARG A 151 -15.79 3.94 22.41
N GLY A 152 -15.62 4.21 23.70
CA GLY A 152 -16.64 3.97 24.73
C GLY A 152 -16.71 2.52 25.22
N LYS A 153 -15.88 1.63 24.72
CA LYS A 153 -15.73 0.27 25.24
C LYS A 153 -14.68 0.18 26.35
N PRO A 154 -14.72 -0.88 27.20
CA PRO A 154 -13.67 -1.13 28.19
C PRO A 154 -12.27 -1.23 27.52
N ALA A 155 -11.23 -1.01 28.33
CA ALA A 155 -9.87 -1.17 27.87
C ALA A 155 -9.62 -2.62 27.40
N THR A 156 -8.97 -2.75 26.25
CA THR A 156 -8.57 -4.05 25.70
C THR A 156 -7.43 -4.69 26.52
N ALA A 157 -7.37 -6.02 26.58
CA ALA A 157 -6.30 -6.75 27.27
C ALA A 157 -4.91 -6.43 26.70
N VAL A 158 -4.84 -6.06 25.42
CA VAL A 158 -3.60 -5.64 24.74
C VAL A 158 -3.73 -4.17 24.35
N PRO A 159 -2.72 -3.33 24.62
CA PRO A 159 -2.72 -1.94 24.16
C PRO A 159 -2.90 -1.83 22.65
N ILE A 160 -3.80 -0.92 22.20
CA ILE A 160 -4.15 -0.75 20.78
C ILE A 160 -2.91 -0.53 19.88
N PRO A 161 -1.89 0.28 20.26
CA PRO A 161 -0.70 0.43 19.41
C PRO A 161 0.08 -0.87 19.20
N ILE A 162 0.14 -1.74 20.22
CA ILE A 162 0.79 -3.05 20.11
C ILE A 162 0.02 -3.96 19.17
N LEU A 163 -1.31 -4.02 19.32
CA LEU A 163 -2.20 -4.80 18.45
C LEU A 163 -2.10 -4.33 17.00
N ALA A 164 -2.13 -3.02 16.76
CA ALA A 164 -2.03 -2.44 15.43
C ALA A 164 -0.68 -2.77 14.76
N ASN A 165 0.42 -2.68 15.52
CA ASN A 165 1.75 -3.02 15.02
C ASN A 165 1.87 -4.53 14.72
N TYR A 166 1.30 -5.38 15.57
CA TYR A 166 1.25 -6.83 15.36
C TYR A 166 0.52 -7.16 14.06
N LEU A 167 -0.68 -6.62 13.84
CA LEU A 167 -1.50 -6.88 12.66
C LEU A 167 -0.82 -6.41 11.35
N ALA A 168 -0.21 -5.23 11.38
CA ALA A 168 0.56 -4.73 10.25
C ALA A 168 1.80 -5.60 9.98
N GLY A 169 2.52 -5.97 11.03
CA GLY A 169 3.70 -6.83 10.96
C GLY A 169 3.38 -8.21 10.39
N GLU A 170 2.29 -8.84 10.85
CA GLU A 170 1.81 -10.13 10.35
C GLU A 170 1.52 -10.08 8.84
N LEU A 171 0.82 -9.06 8.38
CA LEU A 171 0.52 -8.89 6.96
C LEU A 171 1.80 -8.79 6.12
N PHE A 172 2.74 -7.95 6.54
CA PHE A 172 3.97 -7.74 5.80
C PHE A 172 4.91 -8.96 5.87
N THR A 173 4.94 -9.69 6.98
CA THR A 173 5.68 -10.95 7.11
C THR A 173 5.13 -12.01 6.16
N LEU A 174 3.79 -12.15 6.12
CA LEU A 174 3.12 -13.08 5.20
C LEU A 174 3.36 -12.69 3.74
N LEU A 175 3.33 -11.40 3.44
CA LEU A 175 3.61 -10.86 2.12
C LEU A 175 5.04 -11.17 1.68
N GLN A 176 6.03 -10.92 2.55
CA GLN A 176 7.43 -11.21 2.25
C GLN A 176 7.64 -12.69 1.97
N TRP A 177 7.13 -13.56 2.85
CA TRP A 177 7.17 -15.00 2.66
C TRP A 177 6.58 -15.42 1.30
N TRP A 178 5.40 -14.90 0.95
CA TRP A 178 4.72 -15.22 -0.29
C TRP A 178 5.52 -14.79 -1.53
N LEU A 179 6.15 -13.62 -1.50
CA LEU A 179 7.04 -13.14 -2.57
C LEU A 179 8.30 -14.01 -2.68
N ASP A 180 8.93 -14.37 -1.55
CA ASP A 180 10.14 -15.21 -1.50
C ASP A 180 9.85 -16.63 -2.01
N GLN A 181 8.69 -17.18 -1.73
CA GLN A 181 8.22 -18.47 -2.23
C GLN A 181 7.65 -18.41 -3.67
N LYS A 182 7.85 -17.29 -4.37
CA LYS A 182 7.41 -17.09 -5.77
C LYS A 182 5.88 -17.15 -5.95
N MET A 183 5.13 -16.67 -4.96
CA MET A 183 3.68 -16.55 -4.99
C MET A 183 2.97 -17.92 -5.15
N PRO A 184 3.15 -18.86 -4.21
CA PRO A 184 2.70 -20.25 -4.35
C PRO A 184 1.17 -20.41 -4.27
N TYR A 185 0.46 -19.42 -3.75
CA TYR A 185 -0.99 -19.42 -3.60
C TYR A 185 -1.61 -18.19 -4.27
N PRO A 186 -2.86 -18.27 -4.76
CA PRO A 186 -3.57 -17.12 -5.29
C PRO A 186 -3.92 -16.12 -4.16
N PRO A 187 -4.16 -14.83 -4.51
CA PRO A 187 -4.49 -13.76 -3.55
C PRO A 187 -5.66 -14.11 -2.62
N GLU A 188 -6.70 -14.77 -3.13
CA GLU A 188 -7.87 -15.17 -2.36
C GLU A 188 -7.49 -16.17 -1.25
N ARG A 189 -6.59 -17.11 -1.56
CA ARG A 189 -6.11 -18.07 -0.56
C ARG A 189 -5.23 -17.41 0.49
N MET A 190 -4.44 -16.41 0.12
CA MET A 190 -3.65 -15.63 1.06
C MET A 190 -4.55 -14.82 2.00
N ASP A 191 -5.67 -14.30 1.51
CA ASP A 191 -6.69 -13.63 2.30
C ASP A 191 -7.31 -14.57 3.35
N GLU A 192 -7.73 -15.77 2.93
CA GLU A 192 -8.23 -16.78 3.84
C GLU A 192 -7.21 -17.15 4.93
N ILE A 193 -5.94 -17.35 4.56
CA ILE A 193 -4.87 -17.69 5.50
C ILE A 193 -4.66 -16.55 6.50
N PHE A 194 -4.53 -15.32 6.02
CA PHE A 194 -4.35 -14.15 6.88
C PHE A 194 -5.49 -14.03 7.90
N HIS A 195 -6.74 -14.08 7.44
CA HIS A 195 -7.89 -13.95 8.31
C HIS A 195 -8.06 -15.13 9.27
N ALA A 196 -7.68 -16.35 8.87
CA ALA A 196 -7.66 -17.50 9.77
C ALA A 196 -6.66 -17.34 10.93
N LEU A 197 -5.52 -16.67 10.68
CA LEU A 197 -4.51 -16.40 11.71
C LEU A 197 -4.90 -15.21 12.61
N VAL A 198 -5.46 -14.16 12.03
CA VAL A 198 -5.70 -12.87 12.70
C VAL A 198 -7.03 -12.81 13.44
N ASN A 199 -8.11 -13.37 12.88
CA ASN A 199 -9.45 -13.26 13.46
C ASN A 199 -9.58 -13.84 14.87
N PRO A 200 -8.99 -14.99 15.21
CA PRO A 200 -9.05 -15.51 16.59
C PRO A 200 -8.41 -14.54 17.61
N THR A 201 -7.27 -13.96 17.24
CA THR A 201 -6.56 -12.97 18.07
C THR A 201 -7.39 -11.70 18.25
N LEU A 202 -7.99 -11.21 17.17
CA LEU A 202 -8.86 -10.03 17.22
C LEU A 202 -10.08 -10.24 18.10
N ARG A 203 -10.77 -11.37 17.96
CA ARG A 203 -11.93 -11.73 18.80
C ARG A 203 -11.55 -11.78 20.28
N ALA A 204 -10.46 -12.43 20.62
CA ALA A 204 -10.00 -12.56 22.00
C ALA A 204 -9.63 -11.22 22.67
N ILE A 205 -9.38 -10.16 21.90
CA ILE A 205 -8.92 -8.86 22.39
C ILE A 205 -10.02 -7.79 22.30
N VAL A 206 -10.90 -7.86 21.30
CA VAL A 206 -11.84 -6.78 20.93
C VAL A 206 -13.27 -7.10 21.40
N ASP A 207 -13.66 -8.37 21.54
CA ASP A 207 -14.95 -8.85 22.08
C ASP A 207 -14.90 -8.96 23.60
#